data_19f4ec4d56b8ffd7ee7afd3ae503f58c
#
_entry.id   19f4ec4d56b8ffd7ee7afd3ae503f58c
#
_cell.length_a   1.000
_cell.length_b   1.000
_cell.length_c   1.000
_cell.angle_alpha   90.00
_cell.angle_beta   90.00
_cell.angle_gamma   90.00
#
_symmetry.space_group_name_H-M   'P 1'
#
loop_
_entity.id
_entity.type
_entity.pdbx_description
1 polymer ?
#
loop_
_entity_poly.entity_id
_entity_poly.type
_entity_poly.pdbx_seq_one_letter_code
_entity_poly.pdbx_strand_id
1 'polypeptide(L)'
;FGVARGVFSNEAGMGSAAITAAAATTDDPVRQGYINMTGTFWDTIVVCTITGLCIASSGVLGSKDIVNSGQYTYTKEAHTISVATRNGNNIVTDNFVIKDVKTDNDGTTLVISKNDKDISMTNKEASLTSDTINADNLAGTWIDSSENEYVFEKDGSYKYKELTVGSALTIKAFKTVLGDTGGWLVCISIALFAFSTILGWEYHGEKAFEYILGTHKYNM
;
A
#
# COMPACT_ATOMS: atom_id res chain seq x y z
N PHE A 1 -11.33 7.72 1.43
CA PHE A 1 -9.88 7.66 1.18
C PHE A 1 -9.45 8.56 0.01
N GLY A 2 -10.10 8.52 -1.15
CA GLY A 2 -9.73 9.31 -2.33
C GLY A 2 -9.77 10.83 -2.10
N VAL A 3 -10.82 11.34 -1.47
CA VAL A 3 -10.96 12.77 -1.15
C VAL A 3 -9.84 13.26 -0.23
N ALA A 4 -9.53 12.49 0.83
CA ALA A 4 -8.45 12.83 1.75
C ALA A 4 -7.09 12.90 1.04
N ARG A 5 -6.81 12.00 0.09
CA ARG A 5 -5.57 12.02 -0.70
C ARG A 5 -5.55 13.16 -1.72
N GLY A 6 -6.69 13.50 -2.33
CA GLY A 6 -6.80 14.62 -3.27
C GLY A 6 -6.47 15.97 -2.63
N VAL A 7 -6.81 16.15 -1.34
CA VAL A 7 -6.46 17.39 -0.58
C VAL A 7 -4.95 17.59 -0.52
N PHE A 8 -4.17 16.51 -0.42
CA PHE A 8 -2.71 16.59 -0.34
C PHE A 8 -2.02 16.63 -1.71
N SER A 9 -2.65 16.11 -2.76
CA SER A 9 -2.03 16.00 -4.10
C SER A 9 -1.80 17.36 -4.75
N ASN A 10 -2.82 18.23 -4.75
CA ASN A 10 -2.77 19.56 -5.35
C ASN A 10 -2.76 20.70 -4.32
N GLU A 11 -2.70 20.38 -3.03
CA GLU A 11 -2.70 21.32 -1.89
C GLU A 11 -3.90 22.28 -1.81
N ALA A 12 -4.91 22.10 -2.65
CA ALA A 12 -6.08 22.99 -2.72
C ALA A 12 -6.86 23.05 -1.41
N GLY A 13 -6.90 21.94 -0.66
CA GLY A 13 -7.55 21.88 0.66
C GLY A 13 -6.74 22.51 1.78
N MET A 14 -5.43 22.63 1.62
CA MET A 14 -4.51 23.21 2.61
C MET A 14 -4.22 24.70 2.34
N GLY A 15 -4.39 25.15 1.09
CA GLY A 15 -4.11 26.53 0.68
C GLY A 15 -2.61 26.89 0.59
N SER A 16 -1.71 25.91 0.71
CA SER A 16 -0.26 26.11 0.68
C SER A 16 0.26 26.59 -0.66
N ALA A 17 -0.42 26.24 -1.76
CA ALA A 17 -0.08 26.73 -3.10
C ALA A 17 -0.05 28.27 -3.21
N ALA A 18 -0.76 29.00 -2.36
CA ALA A 18 -0.73 30.46 -2.32
C ALA A 18 0.66 31.00 -1.92
N ILE A 19 1.43 30.26 -1.12
CA ILE A 19 2.77 30.65 -0.66
C ILE A 19 3.74 30.66 -1.84
N THR A 20 3.73 29.61 -2.66
CA THR A 20 4.55 29.51 -3.86
C THR A 20 4.07 30.47 -4.96
N ALA A 21 2.75 30.66 -5.09
CA ALA A 21 2.17 31.61 -6.02
C ALA A 21 2.57 33.06 -5.73
N ALA A 22 2.81 33.40 -4.47
CA ALA A 22 3.28 34.75 -4.07
C ALA A 22 4.69 35.09 -4.59
N ALA A 23 5.50 34.07 -4.94
CA ALA A 23 6.81 34.25 -5.55
C ALA A 23 6.76 34.53 -7.07
N ALA A 24 5.58 34.42 -7.70
CA ALA A 24 5.45 34.61 -9.12
C ALA A 24 5.72 36.07 -9.51
N THR A 25 6.51 36.25 -10.58
CA THR A 25 6.81 37.58 -11.13
C THR A 25 5.64 38.03 -12.01
N THR A 26 4.57 38.54 -11.42
CA THR A 26 3.39 39.03 -12.11
C THR A 26 2.78 40.19 -11.34
N ASP A 27 2.27 41.19 -12.09
CA ASP A 27 1.53 42.32 -11.55
C ASP A 27 0.02 42.04 -11.46
N ASP A 28 -0.43 40.89 -11.98
CA ASP A 28 -1.84 40.50 -12.01
C ASP A 28 -2.07 39.23 -11.18
N PRO A 29 -2.57 39.36 -9.95
CA PRO A 29 -2.87 38.21 -9.09
C PRO A 29 -3.98 37.31 -9.64
N VAL A 30 -4.91 37.85 -10.45
CA VAL A 30 -5.99 37.07 -11.04
C VAL A 30 -5.43 36.12 -12.10
N ARG A 31 -4.48 36.61 -12.91
CA ARG A 31 -3.77 35.80 -13.91
C ARG A 31 -3.03 34.64 -13.23
N GLN A 32 -2.35 34.90 -12.10
CA GLN A 32 -1.67 33.85 -11.34
C GLN A 32 -2.65 32.84 -10.80
N GLY A 33 -3.82 33.25 -10.34
CA GLY A 33 -4.91 32.34 -9.90
C GLY A 33 -5.36 31.40 -11.02
N TYR A 34 -5.53 31.91 -12.24
CA TYR A 34 -5.88 31.07 -13.41
C TYR A 34 -4.77 30.08 -13.76
N ILE A 35 -3.49 30.47 -13.67
CA ILE A 35 -2.37 29.56 -13.90
C ILE A 35 -2.38 28.42 -12.88
N ASN A 36 -2.56 28.70 -11.59
CA ASN A 36 -2.66 27.69 -10.56
C ASN A 36 -3.84 26.74 -10.77
N MET A 37 -4.98 27.27 -11.20
CA MET A 37 -6.16 26.45 -11.53
C MET A 37 -5.87 25.48 -12.67
N THR A 38 -5.14 25.90 -13.72
CA THR A 38 -4.76 25.00 -14.81
C THR A 38 -3.82 23.90 -14.35
N GLY A 39 -2.91 24.17 -13.41
CA GLY A 39 -2.04 23.15 -12.79
C GLY A 39 -2.85 22.04 -12.13
N THR A 40 -3.84 22.40 -11.33
CA THR A 40 -4.76 21.45 -10.69
C THR A 40 -5.54 20.61 -11.71
N PHE A 41 -5.99 21.23 -12.80
CA PHE A 41 -6.69 20.52 -13.87
C PHE A 41 -5.78 19.44 -14.50
N TRP A 42 -4.55 19.79 -14.87
CA TRP A 42 -3.63 18.85 -15.49
C TRP A 42 -3.24 17.71 -14.53
N ASP A 43 -2.88 18.03 -13.30
CA ASP A 43 -2.46 17.04 -12.32
C ASP A 43 -3.61 16.09 -11.95
N THR A 44 -4.73 16.64 -11.49
CA THR A 44 -5.80 15.85 -10.90
C THR A 44 -6.72 15.23 -11.95
N ILE A 45 -7.13 15.99 -12.97
CA ILE A 45 -8.10 15.47 -13.94
C ILE A 45 -7.38 14.69 -15.04
N VAL A 46 -6.33 15.23 -15.65
CA VAL A 46 -5.69 14.57 -16.78
C VAL A 46 -4.78 13.43 -16.33
N VAL A 47 -3.75 13.71 -15.53
CA VAL A 47 -2.72 12.73 -15.17
C VAL A 47 -3.29 11.61 -14.28
N CYS A 48 -4.08 11.95 -13.26
CA CYS A 48 -4.69 10.94 -12.39
C CYS A 48 -5.71 10.07 -13.14
N THR A 49 -6.48 10.65 -14.08
CA THR A 49 -7.42 9.87 -14.88
C THR A 49 -6.69 8.90 -15.80
N ILE A 50 -5.64 9.35 -16.49
CA ILE A 50 -4.82 8.47 -17.36
C ILE A 50 -4.21 7.33 -16.54
N THR A 51 -3.63 7.64 -15.39
CA THR A 51 -3.04 6.62 -14.49
C THR A 51 -4.10 5.63 -14.02
N GLY A 52 -5.26 6.11 -13.57
CA GLY A 52 -6.38 5.28 -13.14
C GLY A 52 -6.90 4.36 -14.26
N LEU A 53 -7.06 4.88 -15.47
CA LEU A 53 -7.48 4.11 -16.63
C LEU A 53 -6.43 3.06 -17.02
N CYS A 54 -5.14 3.40 -16.97
CA CYS A 54 -4.06 2.46 -17.22
C CYS A 54 -4.11 1.27 -16.24
N ILE A 55 -4.30 1.54 -14.93
CA ILE A 55 -4.44 0.51 -13.93
C ILE A 55 -5.70 -0.34 -14.17
N ALA A 56 -6.85 0.30 -14.44
CA ALA A 56 -8.11 -0.40 -14.65
C ALA A 56 -8.08 -1.30 -15.89
N SER A 57 -7.46 -0.83 -16.99
CA SER A 57 -7.37 -1.58 -18.24
C SER A 57 -6.29 -2.66 -18.26
N SER A 58 -5.30 -2.59 -17.37
CA SER A 58 -4.19 -3.56 -17.31
C SER A 58 -4.57 -4.93 -16.75
N GLY A 59 -5.75 -5.04 -16.10
CA GLY A 59 -6.20 -6.27 -15.46
C GLY A 59 -5.45 -6.65 -14.17
N VAL A 60 -4.62 -5.75 -13.61
CA VAL A 60 -3.86 -6.02 -12.38
C VAL A 60 -4.60 -5.68 -11.08
N LEU A 61 -5.80 -5.09 -11.17
CA LEU A 61 -6.63 -4.82 -9.99
C LEU A 61 -6.94 -6.12 -9.24
N GLY A 62 -6.77 -6.11 -7.92
CA GLY A 62 -6.96 -7.29 -7.08
C GLY A 62 -5.84 -8.33 -7.19
N SER A 63 -4.75 -8.03 -7.93
CA SER A 63 -3.60 -8.93 -7.98
C SER A 63 -2.90 -9.02 -6.64
N LYS A 64 -2.36 -10.20 -6.33
CA LYS A 64 -1.65 -10.49 -5.08
C LYS A 64 -0.25 -10.97 -5.41
N ASP A 65 0.73 -10.49 -4.67
CA ASP A 65 2.13 -10.87 -4.85
C ASP A 65 2.58 -11.74 -3.67
N ILE A 66 3.36 -12.79 -3.96
CA ILE A 66 3.92 -13.65 -2.92
C ILE A 66 5.01 -12.84 -2.20
N VAL A 67 4.76 -12.53 -0.94
CA VAL A 67 5.73 -11.83 -0.07
C VAL A 67 6.60 -12.82 0.67
N ASN A 68 5.99 -13.90 1.17
CA ASN A 68 6.69 -14.95 1.90
C ASN A 68 6.27 -16.32 1.40
N SER A 69 7.23 -17.25 1.39
CA SER A 69 7.00 -18.66 1.11
C SER A 69 7.90 -19.54 1.99
N GLY A 70 7.41 -20.70 2.36
CA GLY A 70 8.15 -21.61 3.23
C GLY A 70 7.43 -22.90 3.50
N GLN A 71 7.75 -23.51 4.62
CA GLN A 71 7.10 -24.73 5.12
C GLN A 71 6.36 -24.41 6.40
N TYR A 72 5.20 -25.05 6.61
CA TYR A 72 4.48 -24.94 7.87
C TYR A 72 4.37 -26.30 8.55
N THR A 73 4.24 -26.24 9.87
CA THR A 73 3.98 -27.39 10.73
C THR A 73 2.89 -27.00 11.72
N TYR A 74 1.88 -27.85 11.87
CA TYR A 74 0.84 -27.67 12.87
C TYR A 74 1.11 -28.55 14.08
N THR A 75 1.16 -27.96 15.26
CA THR A 75 1.31 -28.67 16.54
C THR A 75 -0.03 -28.65 17.28
N LYS A 76 -0.69 -29.82 17.34
CA LYS A 76 -2.04 -29.95 17.92
C LYS A 76 -2.08 -29.62 19.42
N GLU A 77 -1.08 -30.04 20.18
CA GLU A 77 -1.02 -29.83 21.64
C GLU A 77 -0.92 -28.35 22.02
N ALA A 78 -0.24 -27.57 21.21
CA ALA A 78 -0.06 -26.14 21.43
C ALA A 78 -1.03 -25.26 20.62
N HIS A 79 -1.89 -25.84 19.78
CA HIS A 79 -2.73 -25.13 18.81
C HIS A 79 -1.94 -24.08 18.00
N THR A 80 -0.74 -24.45 17.57
CA THR A 80 0.22 -23.51 16.96
C THR A 80 0.56 -23.95 15.54
N ILE A 81 0.54 -23.00 14.61
CA ILE A 81 1.06 -23.14 13.26
C ILE A 81 2.44 -22.47 13.25
N SER A 82 3.48 -23.27 13.07
CA SER A 82 4.84 -22.77 12.92
C SER A 82 5.20 -22.69 11.45
N VAL A 83 5.56 -21.51 10.95
CA VAL A 83 5.91 -21.25 9.55
C VAL A 83 7.37 -20.90 9.47
N ALA A 84 8.15 -21.74 8.79
CA ALA A 84 9.56 -21.51 8.52
C ALA A 84 9.71 -20.89 7.12
N THR A 85 10.10 -19.62 7.04
CA THR A 85 10.32 -18.90 5.79
C THR A 85 11.82 -18.62 5.59
N ARG A 86 12.25 -18.60 4.34
CA ARG A 86 13.62 -18.31 4.00
C ARG A 86 13.80 -16.84 3.65
N ASN A 87 14.62 -16.14 4.42
CA ASN A 87 15.00 -14.76 4.15
C ASN A 87 16.51 -14.70 3.88
N GLY A 88 16.87 -14.71 2.60
CA GLY A 88 18.27 -14.85 2.19
C GLY A 88 18.88 -16.19 2.64
N ASN A 89 19.95 -16.14 3.46
CA ASN A 89 20.59 -17.33 4.03
C ASN A 89 20.02 -17.75 5.40
N ASN A 90 19.09 -16.98 5.96
CA ASN A 90 18.53 -17.24 7.28
C ASN A 90 17.14 -17.88 7.13
N ILE A 91 16.82 -18.81 8.06
CA ILE A 91 15.47 -19.33 8.24
C ILE A 91 14.85 -18.53 9.39
N VAL A 92 13.72 -17.89 9.13
CA VAL A 92 12.91 -17.19 10.13
C VAL A 92 11.69 -18.05 10.38
N THR A 93 11.45 -18.35 11.67
CA THR A 93 10.27 -19.10 12.08
C THR A 93 9.28 -18.17 12.75
N ASP A 94 8.09 -18.07 12.18
CA ASP A 94 6.94 -17.36 12.72
C ASP A 94 5.98 -18.36 13.35
N ASN A 95 5.52 -18.08 14.55
CA ASN A 95 4.54 -18.93 15.25
C ASN A 95 3.20 -18.19 15.31
N PHE A 96 2.17 -18.86 14.84
CA PHE A 96 0.78 -18.38 14.89
C PHE A 96 0.00 -19.26 15.86
N VAL A 97 -0.47 -18.70 16.95
CA VAL A 97 -1.32 -19.42 17.92
C VAL A 97 -2.77 -19.29 17.50
N ILE A 98 -3.46 -20.42 17.35
CA ILE A 98 -4.90 -20.43 17.03
C ILE A 98 -5.66 -20.15 18.33
N LYS A 99 -6.37 -19.01 18.37
CA LYS A 99 -7.17 -18.58 19.52
C LYS A 99 -8.62 -19.03 19.45
N ASP A 100 -9.20 -18.99 18.25
CA ASP A 100 -10.61 -19.29 18.05
C ASP A 100 -10.87 -19.85 16.66
N VAL A 101 -11.88 -20.70 16.55
CA VAL A 101 -12.34 -21.31 15.28
C VAL A 101 -13.86 -21.26 15.26
N LYS A 102 -14.41 -20.54 14.31
CA LYS A 102 -15.85 -20.43 14.10
C LYS A 102 -16.23 -20.87 12.71
N THR A 103 -17.16 -21.79 12.60
CA THR A 103 -17.72 -22.23 11.34
C THR A 103 -19.18 -21.82 11.26
N ASP A 104 -19.53 -21.11 10.23
CA ASP A 104 -20.88 -20.67 9.91
C ASP A 104 -21.25 -21.02 8.45
N ASN A 105 -22.36 -20.47 7.96
CA ASN A 105 -22.83 -20.73 6.58
C ASN A 105 -21.92 -20.12 5.51
N ASP A 106 -21.05 -19.20 5.88
CA ASP A 106 -20.12 -18.49 4.97
C ASP A 106 -18.70 -19.09 4.96
N GLY A 107 -18.50 -20.16 5.74
CA GLY A 107 -17.22 -20.89 5.84
C GLY A 107 -16.64 -20.92 7.25
N THR A 108 -15.37 -21.21 7.36
CA THR A 108 -14.65 -21.24 8.65
C THR A 108 -13.79 -19.99 8.81
N THR A 109 -13.94 -19.34 9.94
CA THR A 109 -13.07 -18.23 10.37
C THR A 109 -12.11 -18.71 11.43
N LEU A 110 -10.81 -18.56 11.18
CA LEU A 110 -9.74 -18.79 12.12
C LEU A 110 -9.26 -17.44 12.69
N VAL A 111 -9.17 -17.37 14.02
CA VAL A 111 -8.50 -16.25 14.69
C VAL A 111 -7.14 -16.74 15.15
N ILE A 112 -6.09 -16.22 14.52
CA ILE A 112 -4.70 -16.53 14.86
C ILE A 112 -4.04 -15.31 15.49
N SER A 113 -3.11 -15.55 16.39
CA SER A 113 -2.30 -14.49 17.03
C SER A 113 -0.84 -14.62 16.61
N LYS A 114 -0.27 -13.51 16.15
CA LYS A 114 1.16 -13.38 15.87
C LYS A 114 1.68 -12.13 16.60
N ASN A 115 2.65 -12.29 17.50
CA ASN A 115 3.24 -11.18 18.27
C ASN A 115 2.18 -10.29 18.95
N ASP A 116 1.21 -10.90 19.62
CA ASP A 116 0.08 -10.25 20.29
C ASP A 116 -0.89 -9.49 19.37
N LYS A 117 -0.77 -9.64 18.07
CA LYS A 117 -1.76 -9.17 17.09
C LYS A 117 -2.64 -10.31 16.63
N ASP A 118 -3.93 -10.13 16.78
CA ASP A 118 -4.92 -11.09 16.30
C ASP A 118 -5.26 -10.80 14.83
N ILE A 119 -5.23 -11.86 14.04
CA ILE A 119 -5.56 -11.86 12.62
C ILE A 119 -6.73 -12.80 12.44
N SER A 120 -7.85 -12.29 11.93
CA SER A 120 -8.99 -13.12 11.55
C SER A 120 -8.90 -13.44 10.07
N MET A 121 -8.89 -14.71 9.73
CA MET A 121 -8.85 -15.17 8.34
C MET A 121 -9.94 -16.18 8.08
N THR A 122 -10.58 -16.09 6.93
CA THR A 122 -11.74 -16.90 6.56
C THR A 122 -11.42 -17.76 5.34
N ASN A 123 -11.88 -19.02 5.38
CA ASN A 123 -11.89 -19.92 4.24
C ASN A 123 -13.33 -20.41 4.02
N LYS A 124 -13.90 -20.09 2.85
CA LYS A 124 -15.29 -20.42 2.50
C LYS A 124 -15.52 -21.91 2.23
N GLU A 125 -14.46 -22.64 1.91
CA GLU A 125 -14.54 -24.07 1.58
C GLU A 125 -14.20 -24.96 2.77
N ALA A 126 -13.61 -24.41 3.83
CA ALA A 126 -13.25 -25.17 5.01
C ALA A 126 -14.46 -25.33 5.95
N SER A 127 -14.52 -26.50 6.58
CA SER A 127 -15.44 -26.78 7.69
C SER A 127 -14.63 -27.39 8.84
N LEU A 128 -14.17 -26.52 9.75
CA LEU A 128 -13.29 -26.88 10.86
C LEU A 128 -13.94 -26.56 12.20
N THR A 129 -13.64 -27.41 13.18
CA THR A 129 -13.88 -27.13 14.59
C THR A 129 -12.56 -27.21 15.34
N SER A 130 -12.48 -26.65 16.53
CA SER A 130 -11.25 -26.64 17.34
C SER A 130 -10.64 -28.05 17.50
N ASP A 131 -11.48 -29.09 17.58
CA ASP A 131 -11.05 -30.47 17.79
C ASP A 131 -10.59 -31.17 16.51
N THR A 132 -11.04 -30.68 15.35
CA THR A 132 -10.79 -31.32 14.03
C THR A 132 -9.61 -30.70 13.28
N ILE A 133 -8.98 -29.65 13.80
CA ILE A 133 -7.83 -29.03 13.15
C ILE A 133 -6.65 -30.00 13.09
N ASN A 134 -6.18 -30.22 11.88
CA ASN A 134 -4.93 -30.93 11.60
C ASN A 134 -4.29 -30.33 10.33
N ALA A 135 -3.10 -30.77 9.97
CA ALA A 135 -2.38 -30.24 8.82
C ALA A 135 -3.15 -30.38 7.50
N ASP A 136 -3.88 -31.50 7.32
CA ASP A 136 -4.63 -31.78 6.09
C ASP A 136 -5.87 -30.89 5.96
N ASN A 137 -6.57 -30.62 7.07
CA ASN A 137 -7.79 -29.80 7.09
C ASN A 137 -7.49 -28.31 7.08
N LEU A 138 -6.30 -27.91 7.55
CA LEU A 138 -5.82 -26.53 7.50
C LEU A 138 -5.45 -26.13 6.08
N ALA A 139 -5.13 -27.14 5.22
CA ALA A 139 -4.78 -26.88 3.83
C ALA A 139 -5.90 -26.16 3.08
N GLY A 140 -5.53 -25.09 2.39
CA GLY A 140 -6.45 -24.23 1.66
C GLY A 140 -6.00 -22.78 1.65
N THR A 141 -6.83 -21.92 1.07
CA THR A 141 -6.57 -20.49 1.00
C THR A 141 -7.41 -19.76 2.05
N TRP A 142 -6.75 -19.07 2.94
CA TRP A 142 -7.34 -18.27 4.00
C TRP A 142 -7.16 -16.80 3.71
N ILE A 143 -8.22 -16.01 3.78
CA ILE A 143 -8.23 -14.60 3.42
C ILE A 143 -8.49 -13.77 4.69
N ASP A 144 -7.63 -12.79 4.95
CA ASP A 144 -7.81 -11.85 6.06
C ASP A 144 -8.69 -10.65 5.68
N SER A 145 -8.98 -9.79 6.65
CA SER A 145 -9.79 -8.56 6.47
C SER A 145 -9.17 -7.53 5.52
N SER A 146 -7.90 -7.67 5.20
CA SER A 146 -7.16 -6.83 4.25
C SER A 146 -7.03 -7.46 2.86
N GLU A 147 -7.76 -8.56 2.62
CA GLU A 147 -7.74 -9.36 1.39
C GLU A 147 -6.39 -10.05 1.11
N ASN A 148 -5.50 -10.17 2.09
CA ASN A 148 -4.28 -10.96 1.96
C ASN A 148 -4.60 -12.45 2.05
N GLU A 149 -3.81 -13.28 1.38
CA GLU A 149 -4.00 -14.73 1.33
C GLU A 149 -2.89 -15.47 2.07
N TYR A 150 -3.32 -16.36 2.96
CA TYR A 150 -2.49 -17.36 3.62
C TYR A 150 -2.81 -18.71 2.98
N VAL A 151 -1.90 -19.24 2.19
CA VAL A 151 -2.10 -20.50 1.47
C VAL A 151 -1.30 -21.59 2.17
N PHE A 152 -2.00 -22.58 2.71
CA PHE A 152 -1.43 -23.78 3.30
C PHE A 152 -1.71 -24.95 2.34
N GLU A 153 -0.67 -25.60 1.88
CA GLU A 153 -0.80 -26.74 0.96
C GLU A 153 -0.63 -28.06 1.73
N LYS A 154 -1.22 -29.15 1.23
CA LYS A 154 -1.16 -30.47 1.90
C LYS A 154 0.22 -31.07 1.99
N ASP A 155 1.15 -30.61 1.15
CA ASP A 155 2.56 -31.00 1.18
C ASP A 155 3.38 -30.29 2.27
N GLY A 156 2.72 -29.45 3.09
CA GLY A 156 3.35 -28.65 4.13
C GLY A 156 3.90 -27.32 3.61
N SER A 157 3.70 -26.97 2.33
CA SER A 157 4.16 -25.68 1.83
C SER A 157 3.22 -24.55 2.25
N TYR A 158 3.80 -23.38 2.46
CA TYR A 158 3.13 -22.16 2.88
C TYR A 158 3.50 -21.02 1.95
N LYS A 159 2.49 -20.23 1.59
CA LYS A 159 2.66 -18.99 0.81
C LYS A 159 1.80 -17.89 1.42
N TYR A 160 2.41 -16.76 1.69
CA TYR A 160 1.70 -15.53 2.05
C TYR A 160 1.70 -14.58 0.88
N LYS A 161 0.51 -14.20 0.45
CA LYS A 161 0.31 -13.27 -0.65
C LYS A 161 -0.36 -12.01 -0.13
N GLU A 162 0.22 -10.88 -0.45
CA GLU A 162 -0.29 -9.56 -0.09
C GLU A 162 -0.96 -8.89 -1.28
N LEU A 163 -2.08 -8.21 -1.02
CA LEU A 163 -2.77 -7.43 -2.04
C LEU A 163 -1.86 -6.32 -2.55
N THR A 164 -1.62 -6.30 -3.86
CA THR A 164 -0.79 -5.27 -4.49
C THR A 164 -1.53 -3.94 -4.53
N VAL A 165 -1.01 -2.94 -3.81
CA VAL A 165 -1.64 -1.61 -3.70
C VAL A 165 -0.64 -0.47 -3.93
N GLY A 166 -1.15 0.76 -4.11
CA GLY A 166 -0.33 1.97 -4.20
C GLY A 166 0.62 1.97 -5.40
N SER A 167 1.86 2.38 -5.19
CA SER A 167 2.87 2.50 -6.24
C SER A 167 3.25 1.15 -6.87
N ALA A 168 3.23 0.07 -6.10
CA ALA A 168 3.50 -1.27 -6.60
C ALA A 168 2.46 -1.70 -7.66
N LEU A 169 1.18 -1.40 -7.42
CA LEU A 169 0.10 -1.65 -8.38
C LEU A 169 0.29 -0.83 -9.68
N THR A 170 0.68 0.42 -9.55
CA THR A 170 0.97 1.27 -10.72
C THR A 170 2.15 0.72 -11.52
N ILE A 171 3.25 0.36 -10.86
CA ILE A 171 4.41 -0.26 -11.51
C ILE A 171 3.98 -1.54 -12.25
N LYS A 172 3.19 -2.39 -11.61
CA LYS A 172 2.70 -3.63 -12.19
C LYS A 172 1.83 -3.38 -13.42
N ALA A 173 0.93 -2.39 -13.36
CA ALA A 173 0.08 -2.01 -14.49
C ALA A 173 0.91 -1.55 -15.70
N PHE A 174 1.87 -0.68 -15.48
CA PHE A 174 2.75 -0.20 -16.56
C PHE A 174 3.66 -1.30 -17.11
N LYS A 175 4.14 -2.20 -16.26
CA LYS A 175 4.90 -3.39 -16.69
C LYS A 175 4.07 -4.32 -17.58
N THR A 176 2.79 -4.47 -17.34
CA THR A 176 1.92 -5.32 -18.17
C THR A 176 1.86 -4.85 -19.61
N VAL A 177 1.90 -3.53 -19.84
CA VAL A 177 1.79 -2.93 -21.18
C VAL A 177 3.15 -2.68 -21.84
N LEU A 178 4.11 -2.17 -21.07
CA LEU A 178 5.41 -1.70 -21.57
C LEU A 178 6.58 -2.60 -21.17
N GLY A 179 6.30 -3.74 -20.52
CA GLY A 179 7.36 -4.61 -19.98
C GLY A 179 8.17 -3.92 -18.88
N ASP A 180 9.43 -4.32 -18.72
CA ASP A 180 10.31 -3.78 -17.67
C ASP A 180 10.60 -2.28 -17.85
N THR A 181 10.58 -1.76 -19.06
CA THR A 181 10.74 -0.32 -19.33
C THR A 181 9.64 0.50 -18.68
N GLY A 182 8.39 0.00 -18.65
CA GLY A 182 7.27 0.64 -17.96
C GLY A 182 7.51 0.76 -16.46
N GLY A 183 8.07 -0.28 -15.84
CA GLY A 183 8.45 -0.25 -14.42
C GLY A 183 9.50 0.82 -14.13
N TRP A 184 10.57 0.87 -14.93
CA TRP A 184 11.61 1.90 -14.78
C TRP A 184 11.07 3.32 -14.97
N LEU A 185 10.21 3.54 -15.94
CA LEU A 185 9.58 4.83 -16.19
C LEU A 185 8.78 5.31 -14.97
N VAL A 186 7.97 4.45 -14.36
CA VAL A 186 7.22 4.79 -13.15
C VAL A 186 8.15 5.07 -11.97
N CYS A 187 9.19 4.26 -11.76
CA CYS A 187 10.14 4.48 -10.66
C CYS A 187 10.87 5.83 -10.79
N ILE A 188 11.36 6.16 -11.99
CA ILE A 188 12.01 7.45 -12.25
C ILE A 188 11.04 8.61 -12.04
N SER A 189 9.79 8.47 -12.52
CA SER A 189 8.76 9.49 -12.33
C SER A 189 8.46 9.73 -10.85
N ILE A 190 8.31 8.66 -10.04
CA ILE A 190 8.10 8.77 -8.59
C ILE A 190 9.29 9.49 -7.93
N ALA A 191 10.52 9.17 -8.32
CA ALA A 191 11.71 9.82 -7.77
C ALA A 191 11.74 11.32 -8.09
N LEU A 192 11.41 11.71 -9.33
CA LEU A 192 11.31 13.11 -9.74
C LEU A 192 10.20 13.86 -9.01
N PHE A 193 9.03 13.24 -8.84
CA PHE A 193 7.94 13.83 -8.06
C PHE A 193 8.30 14.01 -6.59
N ALA A 194 8.95 13.01 -5.99
CA ALA A 194 9.43 13.12 -4.61
C ALA A 194 10.44 14.26 -4.44
N PHE A 195 11.38 14.38 -5.38
CA PHE A 195 12.36 15.46 -5.39
C PHE A 195 11.71 16.83 -5.54
N SER A 196 10.78 17.00 -6.47
CA SER A 196 10.05 18.27 -6.65
C SER A 196 9.22 18.64 -5.41
N THR A 197 8.64 17.64 -4.74
CA THR A 197 7.89 17.84 -3.50
C THR A 197 8.81 18.36 -2.38
N ILE A 198 10.02 17.79 -2.24
CA ILE A 198 11.01 18.24 -1.25
C ILE A 198 11.37 19.71 -1.49
N LEU A 199 11.65 20.10 -2.73
CA LEU A 199 11.95 21.49 -3.07
C LEU A 199 10.79 22.44 -2.76
N GLY A 200 9.56 22.04 -3.08
CA GLY A 200 8.37 22.84 -2.77
C GLY A 200 8.16 23.04 -1.27
N TRP A 201 8.32 21.99 -0.48
CA TRP A 201 8.15 22.06 0.96
C TRP A 201 9.29 22.78 1.66
N GLU A 202 10.52 22.70 1.14
CA GLU A 202 11.64 23.55 1.61
C GLU A 202 11.29 25.02 1.48
N TYR A 203 10.80 25.44 0.31
CA TYR A 203 10.39 26.85 0.07
C TYR A 203 9.27 27.27 1.02
N HIS A 204 8.25 26.43 1.26
CA HIS A 204 7.19 26.72 2.23
C HIS A 204 7.76 26.90 3.64
N GLY A 205 8.69 26.04 4.03
CA GLY A 205 9.38 26.13 5.32
C GLY A 205 10.19 27.42 5.48
N GLU A 206 10.96 27.79 4.46
CA GLU A 206 11.73 29.02 4.42
C GLU A 206 10.83 30.25 4.60
N LYS A 207 9.75 30.35 3.84
CA LYS A 207 8.82 31.48 3.93
C LYS A 207 8.06 31.54 5.26
N ALA A 208 7.69 30.42 5.83
CA ALA A 208 7.11 30.37 7.17
C ALA A 208 8.10 30.86 8.24
N PHE A 209 9.35 30.47 8.11
CA PHE A 209 10.41 30.85 9.03
C PHE A 209 10.75 32.35 8.92
N GLU A 210 10.83 32.89 7.70
CA GLU A 210 10.98 34.34 7.46
C GLU A 210 9.83 35.14 8.08
N TYR A 211 8.60 34.65 8.00
CA TYR A 211 7.45 35.30 8.61
C TYR A 211 7.55 35.36 10.13
N ILE A 212 8.00 34.30 10.77
CA ILE A 212 8.10 34.19 12.23
C ILE A 212 9.27 35.05 12.77
N LEU A 213 10.42 35.03 12.11
CA LEU A 213 11.65 35.62 12.60
C LEU A 213 11.99 36.99 12.00
N GLY A 214 11.25 37.41 10.98
CA GLY A 214 11.48 38.62 10.21
C GLY A 214 12.64 38.49 9.21
N THR A 215 12.52 39.18 8.08
CA THR A 215 13.41 39.07 6.90
C THR A 215 14.87 39.56 7.16
N HIS A 216 15.15 40.25 8.25
CA HIS A 216 16.43 40.92 8.49
C HIS A 216 17.58 40.04 9.02
N LYS A 217 17.36 38.78 9.33
CA LYS A 217 18.35 37.94 10.01
C LYS A 217 19.05 36.87 9.16
N TYR A 218 18.59 36.61 7.96
CA TYR A 218 19.08 35.47 7.15
C TYR A 218 19.61 35.83 5.77
N ASN A 219 19.80 37.11 5.45
CA ASN A 219 20.51 37.56 4.24
C ASN A 219 22.02 37.72 4.49
N MET A 220 22.65 36.77 5.19
CA MET A 220 24.12 36.66 5.24
C MET A 220 24.57 35.32 4.70
#